data_f43e7577179af0596d2155c1874caa7a
#
_entry.id   f43e7577179af0596d2155c1874caa7a
#
_cell.length_a   1.000
_cell.length_b   1.000
_cell.length_c   1.000
_cell.angle_alpha   90.00
_cell.angle_beta   90.00
_cell.angle_gamma   90.00
#
_symmetry.space_group_name_H-M   'P 1'
#
loop_
_entity.id
_entity.type
_entity.pdbx_description
1 polymer ?
#
loop_
_entity_poly.entity_id
_entity_poly.type
_entity_poly.pdbx_seq_one_letter_code
_entity_poly.pdbx_strand_id
1 'polypeptide(L)'
;METSNPKINPSSIVDILTLRYDSSIIPNLPKKTWIDFKPNNIIPNADVIEDLILKDISKNLELLNPKKLCIALSGGVDSTLILSLIRKSNPDIEIEAISIKFANSVDETVNASKIADKFEANHNIIYLENYLSEMPKAIYEIKRPFWDLHWYYVAKESQSISNILASGDGGDEIFGGYTFRYEKFLSSTNSDSTPLEKVKAYLSCHERDRVPDQELLFGNKSNFSWNTIYD
;
A
#
# COMPACT_ATOMS: atom_id res chain seq x y z
N MET A 1 -35.19 -13.10 -14.26
CA MET A 1 -33.95 -13.31 -13.48
C MET A 1 -34.10 -12.48 -12.20
N GLU A 2 -34.43 -13.14 -11.09
CA GLU A 2 -34.44 -12.47 -9.79
C GLU A 2 -33.01 -12.03 -9.45
N THR A 3 -32.77 -10.75 -9.46
CA THR A 3 -31.54 -10.17 -8.94
C THR A 3 -31.60 -10.31 -7.42
N SER A 4 -31.06 -11.43 -6.90
CA SER A 4 -30.86 -11.54 -5.45
C SER A 4 -29.96 -10.38 -5.03
N ASN A 5 -30.48 -9.47 -4.22
CA ASN A 5 -29.66 -8.44 -3.60
C ASN A 5 -28.47 -9.12 -2.93
N PRO A 6 -27.24 -8.68 -3.21
CA PRO A 6 -26.05 -9.28 -2.60
C PRO A 6 -26.22 -9.21 -1.08
N LYS A 7 -26.18 -10.37 -0.43
CA LYS A 7 -26.32 -10.45 1.02
C LYS A 7 -25.04 -9.90 1.64
N ILE A 8 -25.13 -8.68 2.18
CA ILE A 8 -24.00 -8.05 2.86
C ILE A 8 -23.70 -8.86 4.13
N ASN A 9 -22.44 -9.27 4.28
CA ASN A 9 -21.95 -9.89 5.52
C ASN A 9 -21.48 -8.79 6.48
N PRO A 10 -22.19 -8.53 7.61
CA PRO A 10 -21.79 -7.50 8.55
C PRO A 10 -20.41 -7.72 9.16
N SER A 11 -20.02 -8.98 9.38
CA SER A 11 -18.69 -9.31 9.93
C SER A 11 -17.56 -8.92 8.95
N SER A 12 -17.73 -9.18 7.66
CA SER A 12 -16.74 -8.76 6.66
C SER A 12 -16.56 -7.24 6.61
N ILE A 13 -17.64 -6.47 6.81
CA ILE A 13 -17.54 -5.01 6.89
C ILE A 13 -16.72 -4.58 8.11
N VAL A 14 -17.02 -5.17 9.27
CA VAL A 14 -16.26 -4.90 10.50
C VAL A 14 -14.80 -5.24 10.32
N ASP A 15 -14.50 -6.41 9.76
CA ASP A 15 -13.13 -6.87 9.53
C ASP A 15 -12.37 -5.91 8.60
N ILE A 16 -12.98 -5.53 7.47
CA ILE A 16 -12.34 -4.61 6.51
C ILE A 16 -12.07 -3.25 7.18
N LEU A 17 -13.01 -2.72 7.95
CA LEU A 17 -12.87 -1.41 8.60
C LEU A 17 -11.89 -1.44 9.78
N THR A 18 -11.71 -2.58 10.44
CA THR A 18 -10.84 -2.72 11.62
C THR A 18 -9.47 -3.32 11.31
N LEU A 19 -9.44 -4.34 10.46
CA LEU A 19 -8.25 -5.12 10.11
C LEU A 19 -7.74 -4.82 8.71
N ARG A 20 -8.52 -4.08 7.90
CA ARG A 20 -8.27 -3.78 6.49
C ARG A 20 -8.25 -5.00 5.57
N TYR A 21 -8.72 -6.13 6.02
CA TYR A 21 -8.94 -7.31 5.20
C TYR A 21 -10.18 -8.06 5.70
N ASP A 22 -10.75 -8.90 4.85
CA ASP A 22 -11.86 -9.77 5.20
C ASP A 22 -11.31 -11.11 5.70
N SER A 23 -11.45 -11.37 7.00
CA SER A 23 -10.94 -12.58 7.65
C SER A 23 -11.64 -13.87 7.17
N SER A 24 -12.83 -13.75 6.56
CA SER A 24 -13.55 -14.89 5.97
C SER A 24 -12.95 -15.38 4.65
N ILE A 25 -12.09 -14.58 4.03
CA ILE A 25 -11.42 -14.94 2.78
C ILE A 25 -10.15 -15.73 3.10
N ILE A 26 -10.11 -16.99 2.71
CA ILE A 26 -8.89 -17.79 2.80
C ILE A 26 -7.98 -17.38 1.65
N PRO A 27 -6.81 -16.77 1.92
CA PRO A 27 -5.89 -16.39 0.87
C PRO A 27 -5.32 -17.63 0.17
N ASN A 28 -5.16 -17.57 -1.14
CA ASN A 28 -4.49 -18.62 -1.94
C ASN A 28 -2.96 -18.66 -1.74
N LEU A 29 -2.44 -17.77 -0.89
CA LEU A 29 -1.02 -17.70 -0.57
C LEU A 29 -0.67 -18.71 0.53
N PRO A 30 0.55 -19.27 0.54
CA PRO A 30 1.02 -20.13 1.61
C PRO A 30 0.90 -19.40 2.96
N LYS A 31 0.26 -20.03 3.93
CA LYS A 31 0.16 -19.47 5.27
C LYS A 31 1.55 -19.40 5.88
N LYS A 32 2.05 -18.19 6.15
CA LYS A 32 3.28 -17.95 6.87
C LYS A 32 2.98 -17.76 8.35
N THR A 33 3.89 -18.20 9.19
CA THR A 33 3.87 -18.01 10.64
C THR A 33 5.12 -17.28 11.07
N TRP A 34 5.16 -16.74 12.28
CA TRP A 34 6.35 -16.08 12.81
C TRP A 34 7.61 -16.96 12.80
N ILE A 35 7.45 -18.30 12.80
CA ILE A 35 8.56 -19.26 12.73
C ILE A 35 9.25 -19.22 11.36
N ASP A 36 8.54 -18.83 10.31
CA ASP A 36 9.07 -18.71 8.95
C ASP A 36 10.01 -17.49 8.79
N PHE A 37 9.92 -16.53 9.73
CA PHE A 37 10.70 -15.29 9.75
C PHE A 37 11.83 -15.37 10.77
N LYS A 38 12.64 -16.43 10.70
CA LYS A 38 13.80 -16.56 11.58
C LYS A 38 14.83 -15.48 11.28
N PRO A 39 15.42 -14.86 12.32
CA PRO A 39 16.55 -13.96 12.13
C PRO A 39 17.63 -14.67 11.31
N ASN A 40 18.05 -14.03 10.27
CA ASN A 40 19.14 -14.52 9.43
C ASN A 40 20.38 -13.70 9.76
N ASN A 41 21.52 -14.33 10.02
CA ASN A 41 22.78 -13.64 10.28
C ASN A 41 23.43 -13.09 8.98
N ILE A 42 22.63 -12.97 7.91
CA ILE A 42 23.09 -12.35 6.67
C ILE A 42 23.22 -10.86 6.91
N ILE A 43 24.41 -10.33 6.68
CA ILE A 43 24.65 -8.89 6.70
C ILE A 43 23.93 -8.30 5.47
N PRO A 44 23.02 -7.33 5.68
CA PRO A 44 22.33 -6.67 4.56
C PRO A 44 23.37 -6.07 3.60
N ASN A 45 23.24 -6.37 2.32
CA ASN A 45 24.07 -5.79 1.27
C ASN A 45 23.16 -5.07 0.27
N ALA A 46 23.29 -3.74 0.22
CA ALA A 46 22.50 -2.89 -0.67
C ALA A 46 22.70 -3.24 -2.15
N ASP A 47 23.92 -3.59 -2.55
CA ASP A 47 24.22 -3.93 -3.94
C ASP A 47 23.50 -5.21 -4.39
N VAL A 48 23.43 -6.22 -3.50
CA VAL A 48 22.69 -7.45 -3.78
C VAL A 48 21.19 -7.18 -3.93
N ILE A 49 20.63 -6.29 -3.09
CA ILE A 49 19.21 -5.90 -3.17
C ILE A 49 18.97 -5.14 -4.46
N GLU A 50 19.80 -4.19 -4.79
CA GLU A 50 19.71 -3.42 -6.04
C GLU A 50 19.76 -4.35 -7.26
N ASP A 51 20.70 -5.28 -7.31
CA ASP A 51 20.83 -6.24 -8.41
C ASP A 51 19.60 -7.13 -8.55
N LEU A 52 19.00 -7.58 -7.42
CA LEU A 52 17.78 -8.39 -7.45
C LEU A 52 16.59 -7.60 -8.03
N ILE A 53 16.41 -6.36 -7.59
CA ILE A 53 15.33 -5.50 -8.08
C ILE A 53 15.55 -5.16 -9.55
N LEU A 54 16.79 -4.79 -9.95
CA LEU A 54 17.13 -4.52 -11.34
C LEU A 54 16.87 -5.71 -12.24
N LYS A 55 17.24 -6.92 -11.81
CA LYS A 55 17.01 -8.15 -12.57
C LYS A 55 15.51 -8.40 -12.78
N ASP A 56 14.69 -8.16 -11.75
CA ASP A 56 13.25 -8.33 -11.86
C ASP A 56 12.62 -7.27 -12.78
N ILE A 57 13.01 -6.00 -12.63
CA ILE A 57 12.57 -4.91 -13.51
C ILE A 57 12.96 -5.21 -14.96
N SER A 58 14.22 -5.57 -15.24
CA SER A 58 14.69 -5.87 -16.59
C SER A 58 13.90 -7.00 -17.22
N LYS A 59 13.69 -8.09 -16.48
CA LYS A 59 12.89 -9.22 -16.94
C LYS A 59 11.45 -8.82 -17.29
N ASN A 60 10.81 -7.99 -16.46
CA ASN A 60 9.45 -7.54 -16.71
C ASN A 60 9.39 -6.58 -17.92
N LEU A 61 10.36 -5.67 -18.06
CA LEU A 61 10.45 -4.76 -19.21
C LEU A 61 10.70 -5.53 -20.52
N GLU A 62 11.54 -6.55 -20.52
CA GLU A 62 11.75 -7.43 -21.68
C GLU A 62 10.47 -8.20 -22.05
N LEU A 63 9.77 -8.76 -21.05
CA LEU A 63 8.55 -9.53 -21.27
C LEU A 63 7.40 -8.68 -21.82
N LEU A 64 7.22 -7.49 -21.25
CA LEU A 64 6.12 -6.58 -21.58
C LEU A 64 6.45 -5.69 -22.78
N ASN A 65 7.73 -5.49 -23.06
CA ASN A 65 8.29 -4.68 -24.14
C ASN A 65 7.57 -3.32 -24.33
N PRO A 66 7.41 -2.52 -23.26
CA PRO A 66 6.69 -1.27 -23.35
C PRO A 66 7.54 -0.20 -24.04
N LYS A 67 6.91 0.62 -24.88
CA LYS A 67 7.52 1.87 -25.37
C LYS A 67 7.46 2.97 -24.31
N LYS A 68 6.43 2.92 -23.47
CA LYS A 68 6.12 3.90 -22.44
C LYS A 68 5.55 3.20 -21.21
N LEU A 69 5.89 3.67 -20.03
CA LEU A 69 5.26 3.25 -18.78
C LEU A 69 4.94 4.44 -17.87
N CYS A 70 4.01 4.24 -16.96
CA CYS A 70 3.73 5.19 -15.89
C CYS A 70 4.38 4.75 -14.58
N ILE A 71 4.70 5.72 -13.73
CA ILE A 71 5.14 5.49 -12.36
C ILE A 71 4.39 6.41 -11.39
N ALA A 72 3.86 5.87 -10.31
CA ALA A 72 3.35 6.67 -9.20
C ALA A 72 4.54 7.27 -8.43
N LEU A 73 4.67 8.60 -8.47
CA LEU A 73 5.81 9.32 -7.88
C LEU A 73 5.34 10.24 -6.76
N SER A 74 5.63 9.88 -5.51
CA SER A 74 5.31 10.70 -4.34
C SER A 74 6.42 11.68 -3.94
N GLY A 75 7.62 11.55 -4.53
CA GLY A 75 8.82 12.24 -4.08
C GLY A 75 9.48 11.61 -2.84
N GLY A 76 8.94 10.49 -2.35
CA GLY A 76 9.53 9.66 -1.30
C GLY A 76 10.63 8.72 -1.83
N VAL A 77 11.35 8.08 -0.90
CA VAL A 77 12.52 7.24 -1.22
C VAL A 77 12.14 6.03 -2.08
N ASP A 78 11.04 5.35 -1.79
CA ASP A 78 10.66 4.10 -2.45
C ASP A 78 10.29 4.33 -3.92
N SER A 79 9.41 5.30 -4.19
CA SER A 79 9.03 5.64 -5.57
C SER A 79 10.22 6.19 -6.37
N THR A 80 11.12 6.94 -5.72
CA THR A 80 12.36 7.44 -6.34
C THR A 80 13.32 6.31 -6.67
N LEU A 81 13.47 5.33 -5.79
CA LEU A 81 14.30 4.15 -6.03
C LEU A 81 13.81 3.38 -7.26
N ILE A 82 12.52 3.07 -7.31
CA ILE A 82 11.95 2.34 -8.47
C ILE A 82 12.13 3.13 -9.77
N LEU A 83 11.88 4.45 -9.77
CA LEU A 83 12.11 5.30 -10.94
C LEU A 83 13.58 5.22 -11.40
N SER A 84 14.51 5.34 -10.47
CA SER A 84 15.94 5.29 -10.78
C SER A 84 16.37 3.94 -11.38
N LEU A 85 15.83 2.84 -10.84
CA LEU A 85 16.14 1.49 -11.31
C LEU A 85 15.50 1.18 -12.66
N ILE A 86 14.29 1.68 -12.93
CA ILE A 86 13.67 1.60 -14.27
C ILE A 86 14.56 2.33 -15.29
N ARG A 87 14.98 3.56 -15.01
CA ARG A 87 15.85 4.32 -15.89
C ARG A 87 17.22 3.67 -16.10
N LYS A 88 17.79 3.08 -15.04
CA LYS A 88 19.04 2.32 -15.10
C LYS A 88 18.89 1.05 -15.95
N SER A 89 17.76 0.36 -15.85
CA SER A 89 17.47 -0.86 -16.61
C SER A 89 17.19 -0.59 -18.09
N ASN A 90 16.51 0.50 -18.41
CA ASN A 90 16.20 0.91 -19.79
C ASN A 90 16.32 2.43 -19.93
N PRO A 91 17.50 2.91 -20.43
CA PRO A 91 17.74 4.34 -20.59
C PRO A 91 16.84 5.06 -21.57
N ASP A 92 16.29 4.36 -22.55
CA ASP A 92 15.52 4.96 -23.66
C ASP A 92 14.00 4.90 -23.46
N ILE A 93 13.52 4.22 -22.41
CA ILE A 93 12.10 4.08 -22.19
C ILE A 93 11.44 5.43 -21.83
N GLU A 94 10.30 5.73 -22.43
CA GLU A 94 9.52 6.90 -22.07
C GLU A 94 8.81 6.66 -20.74
N ILE A 95 9.05 7.54 -19.74
CA ILE A 95 8.49 7.41 -18.39
C ILE A 95 7.57 8.61 -18.12
N GLU A 96 6.35 8.31 -17.69
CA GLU A 96 5.34 9.27 -17.25
C GLU A 96 5.16 9.14 -15.74
N ALA A 97 5.74 10.08 -15.00
CA ALA A 97 5.59 10.14 -13.55
C ALA A 97 4.26 10.80 -13.20
N ILE A 98 3.47 10.17 -12.34
CA ILE A 98 2.16 10.66 -11.92
C ILE A 98 2.20 10.97 -10.43
N SER A 99 1.86 12.20 -10.08
CA SER A 99 1.71 12.67 -8.69
C SER A 99 0.33 13.24 -8.45
N ILE A 100 -0.09 13.29 -7.19
CA ILE A 100 -1.36 13.90 -6.80
C ILE A 100 -1.11 15.06 -5.84
N LYS A 101 -1.82 16.15 -6.06
CA LYS A 101 -1.92 17.30 -5.15
C LYS A 101 -3.36 17.41 -4.65
N PHE A 102 -3.53 17.24 -3.35
CA PHE A 102 -4.83 17.42 -2.70
C PHE A 102 -4.98 18.86 -2.23
N ALA A 103 -6.00 19.55 -2.68
CA ALA A 103 -6.41 20.89 -2.23
C ALA A 103 -5.38 21.61 -1.34
N ASN A 104 -5.65 21.68 -0.03
CA ASN A 104 -4.81 22.36 0.97
C ASN A 104 -3.77 21.45 1.66
N SER A 105 -3.50 20.23 1.13
CA SER A 105 -2.45 19.38 1.68
C SER A 105 -1.05 19.95 1.45
N VAL A 106 -0.06 19.42 2.18
CA VAL A 106 1.35 19.69 1.86
C VAL A 106 1.62 19.34 0.40
N ASP A 107 2.37 20.21 -0.26
CA ASP A 107 2.69 20.02 -1.68
C ASP A 107 3.99 19.21 -1.86
N GLU A 108 3.84 17.92 -2.05
CA GLU A 108 4.96 17.02 -2.33
C GLU A 108 5.33 16.99 -3.82
N THR A 109 4.49 17.57 -4.69
CA THR A 109 4.70 17.53 -6.15
C THR A 109 5.92 18.34 -6.58
N VAL A 110 6.29 19.37 -5.81
CA VAL A 110 7.50 20.16 -6.07
C VAL A 110 8.76 19.31 -5.99
N ASN A 111 8.83 18.40 -4.99
CA ASN A 111 9.96 17.48 -4.86
C ASN A 111 9.89 16.39 -5.93
N ALA A 112 8.70 15.86 -6.19
CA ALA A 112 8.47 14.87 -7.24
C ALA A 112 8.88 15.41 -8.63
N SER A 113 8.60 16.68 -8.94
CA SER A 113 9.03 17.31 -10.21
C SER A 113 10.55 17.31 -10.36
N LYS A 114 11.28 17.70 -9.32
CA LYS A 114 12.76 17.70 -9.36
C LYS A 114 13.32 16.29 -9.58
N ILE A 115 12.67 15.28 -8.99
CA ILE A 115 13.05 13.88 -9.16
C ILE A 115 12.73 13.42 -10.57
N ALA A 116 11.55 13.73 -11.10
CA ALA A 116 11.17 13.42 -12.48
C ALA A 116 12.16 14.02 -13.47
N ASP A 117 12.48 15.31 -13.34
CA ASP A 117 13.46 16.00 -14.17
C ASP A 117 14.84 15.32 -14.12
N LYS A 118 15.29 14.93 -12.92
CA LYS A 118 16.59 14.26 -12.75
C LYS A 118 16.68 12.92 -13.50
N PHE A 119 15.57 12.21 -13.60
CA PHE A 119 15.50 10.90 -14.28
C PHE A 119 14.85 10.99 -15.67
N GLU A 120 14.75 12.19 -16.23
CA GLU A 120 14.20 12.44 -17.57
C GLU A 120 12.81 11.83 -17.77
N ALA A 121 11.94 11.91 -16.75
CA ALA A 121 10.57 11.49 -16.79
C ALA A 121 9.64 12.69 -16.98
N ASN A 122 8.63 12.57 -17.83
CA ASN A 122 7.56 13.56 -17.92
C ASN A 122 6.75 13.54 -16.62
N HIS A 123 6.37 14.71 -16.09
CA HIS A 123 5.67 14.78 -14.81
C HIS A 123 4.23 15.25 -14.99
N ASN A 124 3.28 14.39 -14.66
CA ASN A 124 1.85 14.61 -14.69
C ASN A 124 1.32 14.79 -13.26
N ILE A 125 0.71 15.94 -12.97
CA ILE A 125 0.17 16.23 -11.63
C ILE A 125 -1.35 16.24 -11.70
N ILE A 126 -1.99 15.38 -10.91
CA ILE A 126 -3.44 15.35 -10.73
C ILE A 126 -3.79 16.30 -9.59
N TYR A 127 -4.54 17.35 -9.88
CA TYR A 127 -5.04 18.29 -8.87
C TYR A 127 -6.45 17.88 -8.44
N LEU A 128 -6.62 17.56 -7.17
CA LEU A 128 -7.90 17.14 -6.60
C LEU A 128 -8.39 18.13 -5.54
N GLU A 129 -9.45 18.85 -5.85
CA GLU A 129 -10.13 19.71 -4.87
C GLU A 129 -10.96 18.89 -3.88
N ASN A 130 -11.65 17.86 -4.37
CA ASN A 130 -12.47 16.96 -3.56
C ASN A 130 -12.01 15.52 -3.76
N TYR A 131 -11.27 15.01 -2.78
CA TYR A 131 -10.74 13.65 -2.77
C TYR A 131 -11.84 12.57 -2.88
N LEU A 132 -13.01 12.81 -2.29
CA LEU A 132 -14.08 11.83 -2.21
C LEU A 132 -15.03 11.83 -3.42
N SER A 133 -14.83 12.73 -4.37
CA SER A 133 -15.76 12.91 -5.50
C SER A 133 -15.97 11.64 -6.33
N GLU A 134 -14.93 10.85 -6.54
CA GLU A 134 -14.98 9.60 -7.33
C GLU A 134 -15.19 8.35 -6.44
N MET A 135 -15.31 8.49 -5.12
CA MET A 135 -15.42 7.35 -4.22
C MET A 135 -16.57 6.40 -4.55
N PRO A 136 -17.81 6.86 -4.83
CA PRO A 136 -18.91 5.96 -5.19
C PRO A 136 -18.59 5.14 -6.44
N LYS A 137 -17.96 5.75 -7.43
CA LYS A 137 -17.58 5.10 -8.68
C LYS A 137 -16.44 4.10 -8.43
N ALA A 138 -15.44 4.48 -7.68
CA ALA A 138 -14.32 3.62 -7.33
C ALA A 138 -14.79 2.36 -6.57
N ILE A 139 -15.67 2.51 -5.58
CA ILE A 139 -16.27 1.37 -4.86
C ILE A 139 -17.07 0.49 -5.81
N TYR A 140 -17.83 1.09 -6.74
CA TYR A 140 -18.60 0.34 -7.72
C TYR A 140 -17.71 -0.51 -8.65
N GLU A 141 -16.58 0.03 -9.08
CA GLU A 141 -15.63 -0.66 -9.96
C GLU A 141 -14.82 -1.72 -9.23
N ILE A 142 -14.31 -1.40 -8.05
CA ILE A 142 -13.44 -2.29 -7.24
C ILE A 142 -14.26 -3.36 -6.51
N LYS A 143 -15.56 -3.11 -6.26
CA LYS A 143 -16.48 -4.00 -5.52
C LYS A 143 -16.06 -4.27 -4.08
N ARG A 144 -15.24 -3.43 -3.51
CA ARG A 144 -14.77 -3.51 -2.11
C ARG A 144 -14.69 -2.13 -1.50
N PRO A 145 -14.99 -1.96 -0.21
CA PRO A 145 -14.64 -0.74 0.51
C PRO A 145 -13.12 -0.64 0.61
N PHE A 146 -12.59 0.53 0.33
CA PHE A 146 -11.16 0.83 0.44
C PHE A 146 -10.97 2.29 0.81
N TRP A 147 -9.84 2.63 1.37
CA TRP A 147 -9.53 3.97 1.87
C TRP A 147 -8.45 4.68 1.04
N ASP A 148 -7.65 3.93 0.28
CA ASP A 148 -6.56 4.46 -0.54
C ASP A 148 -7.06 4.92 -1.92
N LEU A 149 -8.03 5.86 -1.92
CA LEU A 149 -8.66 6.35 -3.14
C LEU A 149 -7.67 7.04 -4.10
N HIS A 150 -6.54 7.49 -3.59
CA HIS A 150 -5.48 8.04 -4.44
C HIS A 150 -5.02 7.05 -5.51
N TRP A 151 -4.94 5.75 -5.21
CA TRP A 151 -4.60 4.72 -6.19
C TRP A 151 -5.61 4.62 -7.33
N TYR A 152 -6.90 4.86 -7.05
CA TYR A 152 -7.91 4.91 -8.10
C TYR A 152 -7.62 6.03 -9.09
N TYR A 153 -7.27 7.23 -8.60
CA TYR A 153 -6.95 8.36 -9.47
C TYR A 153 -5.67 8.13 -10.26
N VAL A 154 -4.63 7.62 -9.63
CA VAL A 154 -3.35 7.32 -10.30
C VAL A 154 -3.55 6.24 -11.37
N ALA A 155 -4.27 5.15 -11.07
CA ALA A 155 -4.55 4.10 -12.03
C ALA A 155 -5.41 4.57 -13.21
N LYS A 156 -6.41 5.42 -12.94
CA LYS A 156 -7.26 6.03 -13.97
C LYS A 156 -6.45 6.92 -14.92
N GLU A 157 -5.56 7.75 -14.38
CA GLU A 157 -4.66 8.58 -15.18
C GLU A 157 -3.68 7.72 -15.97
N SER A 158 -3.04 6.78 -15.33
CA SER A 158 -2.11 5.86 -15.97
C SER A 158 -2.76 5.12 -17.15
N GLN A 159 -3.99 4.64 -16.99
CA GLN A 159 -4.71 3.92 -18.05
C GLN A 159 -4.88 4.76 -19.34
N SER A 160 -4.97 6.09 -19.23
CA SER A 160 -5.05 6.98 -20.39
C SER A 160 -3.71 7.12 -21.14
N ILE A 161 -2.61 6.77 -20.48
CA ILE A 161 -1.24 6.98 -20.96
C ILE A 161 -0.56 5.67 -21.33
N SER A 162 -0.61 4.68 -20.44
CA SER A 162 0.03 3.38 -20.58
C SER A 162 -0.72 2.30 -19.81
N ASN A 163 -0.61 1.06 -20.27
CA ASN A 163 -1.15 -0.12 -19.57
C ASN A 163 -0.23 -0.62 -18.44
N ILE A 164 0.90 0.05 -18.22
CA ILE A 164 1.87 -0.33 -17.18
C ILE A 164 2.03 0.82 -16.22
N LEU A 165 1.77 0.52 -14.94
CA LEU A 165 1.98 1.42 -13.82
C LEU A 165 2.94 0.76 -12.83
N ALA A 166 4.09 1.39 -12.61
CA ALA A 166 5.03 1.03 -11.56
C ALA A 166 4.76 1.82 -10.28
N SER A 167 5.11 1.26 -9.13
CA SER A 167 5.03 1.93 -7.83
C SER A 167 6.14 1.51 -6.89
N GLY A 168 6.38 2.31 -5.85
CA GLY A 168 7.26 1.98 -4.73
C GLY A 168 6.57 1.21 -3.61
N ASP A 169 5.32 0.79 -3.78
CA ASP A 169 4.57 0.09 -2.75
C ASP A 169 5.25 -1.22 -2.32
N GLY A 170 5.19 -1.51 -1.04
CA GLY A 170 5.84 -2.67 -0.44
C GLY A 170 7.26 -2.40 0.08
N GLY A 171 7.83 -1.22 -0.18
CA GLY A 171 9.14 -0.85 0.32
C GLY A 171 9.21 -0.85 1.84
N ASP A 172 8.28 -0.18 2.49
CA ASP A 172 8.18 -0.11 3.95
C ASP A 172 7.96 -1.50 4.59
N GLU A 173 7.17 -2.36 3.97
CA GLU A 173 6.88 -3.72 4.44
C GLU A 173 8.11 -4.62 4.35
N ILE A 174 8.90 -4.50 3.29
CA ILE A 174 10.08 -5.35 3.05
C ILE A 174 11.29 -4.85 3.85
N PHE A 175 11.50 -3.54 3.92
CA PHE A 175 12.68 -2.94 4.50
C PHE A 175 12.47 -2.32 5.89
N GLY A 176 11.28 -2.49 6.47
CA GLY A 176 10.99 -2.03 7.83
C GLY A 176 10.89 -0.51 7.95
N GLY A 177 10.33 0.17 6.96
CA GLY A 177 10.20 1.63 6.93
C GLY A 177 9.28 2.21 8.00
N TYR A 178 8.37 1.42 8.57
CA TYR A 178 7.48 1.84 9.67
C TYR A 178 8.18 1.87 11.04
N THR A 179 9.33 2.50 11.12
CA THR A 179 10.18 2.54 12.35
C THR A 179 9.43 2.99 13.58
N PHE A 180 8.53 3.97 13.45
CA PHE A 180 7.68 4.46 14.55
C PHE A 180 6.76 3.39 15.15
N ARG A 181 6.32 2.40 14.35
CA ARG A 181 5.51 1.27 14.82
C ARG A 181 6.37 0.29 15.61
N TYR A 182 7.57 -0.01 15.12
CA TYR A 182 8.50 -0.90 15.81
C TYR A 182 9.00 -0.30 17.12
N GLU A 183 9.32 0.99 17.15
CA GLU A 183 9.69 1.71 18.36
C GLU A 183 8.57 1.66 19.41
N LYS A 184 7.33 1.92 18.99
CA LYS A 184 6.16 1.82 19.88
C LYS A 184 5.97 0.38 20.42
N PHE A 185 6.12 -0.63 19.57
CA PHE A 185 6.05 -2.03 19.99
C PHE A 185 7.14 -2.36 21.01
N LEU A 186 8.39 -2.05 20.71
CA LEU A 186 9.53 -2.33 21.58
C LEU A 186 9.46 -1.59 22.92
N SER A 187 8.92 -0.37 22.94
CA SER A 187 8.70 0.37 24.19
C SER A 187 7.55 -0.19 25.04
N SER A 188 6.63 -0.92 24.43
CA SER A 188 5.44 -1.49 25.09
C SER A 188 5.62 -2.95 25.52
N THR A 189 6.73 -3.61 25.13
CA THR A 189 6.99 -5.02 25.39
C THR A 189 8.42 -5.25 25.86
N ASN A 190 8.65 -6.40 26.52
CA ASN A 190 9.96 -6.87 26.91
C ASN A 190 10.08 -8.40 26.73
N SER A 191 11.21 -9.00 27.17
CA SER A 191 11.46 -10.44 27.10
C SER A 191 10.39 -11.27 27.81
N ASP A 192 9.86 -10.75 28.92
CA ASP A 192 8.94 -11.46 29.83
C ASP A 192 7.47 -11.24 29.42
N SER A 193 7.20 -10.40 28.44
CA SER A 193 5.85 -10.18 27.92
C SER A 193 5.26 -11.45 27.35
N THR A 194 4.04 -11.77 27.77
CA THR A 194 3.27 -12.91 27.30
C THR A 194 2.91 -12.76 25.81
N PRO A 195 2.59 -13.87 25.11
CA PRO A 195 2.12 -13.80 23.73
C PRO A 195 0.93 -12.84 23.54
N LEU A 196 -0.04 -12.88 24.45
CA LEU A 196 -1.21 -11.99 24.39
C LEU A 196 -0.84 -10.51 24.56
N GLU A 197 0.07 -10.17 25.47
CA GLU A 197 0.57 -8.80 25.62
C GLU A 197 1.30 -8.34 24.37
N LYS A 198 2.09 -9.19 23.73
CA LYS A 198 2.77 -8.88 22.47
C LYS A 198 1.77 -8.63 21.33
N VAL A 199 0.72 -9.46 21.23
CA VAL A 199 -0.36 -9.24 20.25
C VAL A 199 -1.07 -7.92 20.48
N LYS A 200 -1.45 -7.61 21.72
CA LYS A 200 -2.09 -6.33 22.07
C LYS A 200 -1.19 -5.14 21.77
N ALA A 201 0.09 -5.21 22.11
CA ALA A 201 1.08 -4.18 21.81
C ALA A 201 1.23 -3.97 20.31
N TYR A 202 1.32 -5.04 19.51
CA TYR A 202 1.39 -4.97 18.06
C TYR A 202 0.15 -4.30 17.46
N LEU A 203 -1.04 -4.72 17.86
CA LEU A 203 -2.28 -4.11 17.39
C LEU A 203 -2.40 -2.63 17.78
N SER A 204 -1.90 -2.25 18.97
CA SER A 204 -1.88 -0.85 19.40
C SER A 204 -0.97 0.05 18.53
N CYS A 205 0.02 -0.53 17.84
CA CYS A 205 0.85 0.21 16.89
C CYS A 205 0.08 0.68 15.66
N HIS A 206 -1.09 0.10 15.42
CA HIS A 206 -2.00 0.42 14.32
C HIS A 206 -3.25 1.21 14.78
N GLU A 207 -3.21 1.87 15.96
CA GLU A 207 -4.38 2.57 16.52
C GLU A 207 -4.99 3.63 15.61
N ARG A 208 -4.18 4.34 14.83
CA ARG A 208 -4.68 5.30 13.84
C ARG A 208 -5.55 4.66 12.75
N ASP A 209 -5.41 3.35 12.57
CA ASP A 209 -6.12 2.59 11.57
C ASP A 209 -7.42 1.98 12.13
N ARG A 210 -7.67 2.16 13.44
CA ARG A 210 -8.90 1.69 14.06
C ARG A 210 -10.06 2.61 13.71
N VAL A 211 -11.21 2.00 13.52
CA VAL A 211 -12.47 2.73 13.43
C VAL A 211 -12.80 3.27 14.81
N PRO A 212 -12.87 4.59 15.03
CA PRO A 212 -13.29 5.14 16.30
C PRO A 212 -14.77 4.84 16.52
N ASP A 213 -15.18 4.79 17.79
CA ASP A 213 -16.59 4.64 18.20
C ASP A 213 -17.32 3.48 17.49
N GLN A 214 -16.71 2.30 17.51
CA GLN A 214 -17.23 1.10 16.84
C GLN A 214 -18.69 0.80 17.21
N GLU A 215 -19.07 1.00 18.46
CA GLU A 215 -20.45 0.82 18.93
C GLU A 215 -21.42 1.79 18.23
N LEU A 216 -20.98 3.02 17.98
CA LEU A 216 -21.78 4.02 17.26
C LEU A 216 -21.95 3.65 15.79
N LEU A 217 -20.89 3.17 15.15
CA LEU A 217 -20.89 2.83 13.71
C LEU A 217 -21.61 1.51 13.42
N PHE A 218 -21.39 0.49 14.24
CA PHE A 218 -21.93 -0.84 13.99
C PHE A 218 -23.20 -1.12 14.77
N GLY A 219 -23.52 -0.30 15.78
CA GLY A 219 -24.64 -0.48 16.69
C GLY A 219 -24.58 -1.81 17.44
N ASN A 220 -25.63 -2.11 18.19
CA ASN A 220 -25.74 -3.37 18.97
C ASN A 220 -25.87 -4.64 18.11
N LYS A 221 -25.82 -4.52 16.79
CA LYS A 221 -25.97 -5.65 15.86
C LYS A 221 -24.65 -6.28 15.46
N SER A 222 -23.51 -5.64 15.74
CA SER A 222 -22.21 -6.23 15.52
C SER A 222 -21.77 -6.97 16.76
N ASN A 223 -21.60 -8.28 16.67
CA ASN A 223 -20.99 -9.10 17.71
C ASN A 223 -19.45 -8.97 17.66
N PHE A 224 -18.94 -7.83 17.19
CA PHE A 224 -17.51 -7.62 17.12
C PHE A 224 -16.91 -7.53 18.53
N SER A 225 -15.89 -8.33 18.77
CA SER A 225 -15.10 -8.28 19.99
C SER A 225 -13.60 -8.38 19.65
N TRP A 226 -12.82 -7.46 20.18
CA TRP A 226 -11.36 -7.55 20.07
C TRP A 226 -10.79 -8.87 20.62
N ASN A 227 -11.48 -9.50 21.56
CA ASN A 227 -11.05 -10.81 22.07
C ASN A 227 -11.04 -11.87 20.99
N THR A 228 -11.95 -11.81 20.02
CA THR A 228 -11.98 -12.75 18.88
C THR A 228 -10.77 -12.58 17.95
N ILE A 229 -10.13 -11.41 17.97
CA ILE A 229 -8.92 -11.12 17.17
C ILE A 229 -7.66 -11.53 17.94
N TYR A 230 -7.71 -11.48 19.28
CA TYR A 230 -6.55 -11.82 20.12
C TYR A 230 -6.32 -13.32 20.26
N ASP A 231 -7.35 -14.13 20.05
CA ASP A 231 -7.31 -15.60 20.09
C ASP A 231 -6.82 -16.19 18.73
#